data_2ba9e10d3620a6396e8b14e9e49e86a8
#
_entry.id   2ba9e10d3620a6396e8b14e9e49e86a8
#
_cell.length_a   1.000
_cell.length_b   1.000
_cell.length_c   1.000
_cell.angle_alpha   90.00
_cell.angle_beta   90.00
_cell.angle_gamma   90.00
#
_symmetry.space_group_name_H-M   'P 1'
#
loop_
_entity.id
_entity.type
_entity.pdbx_description
1 polymer ?
#
loop_
_entity_poly.entity_id
_entity_poly.type
_entity_poly.pdbx_seq_one_letter_code
_entity_poly.pdbx_strand_id
1 'polypeptide(L)'
;MIALRRGMPALALLAGVAWAASAAAVERPLWELGIGVAGLRLPHYRGSDQSHNWLLPAPYVVYRGEIFKADRDGARAVVFESDRVDIDLSLAASAPTRSGDNRARQGMADLAPSFEIGPNLNLTLARGAGWKLDLRAPLRAALTFESRPRNIGWIATPNLNLDLTRLQGWNLGLQAGAVFASRRFNGHFYDVSMADATTQRPAYSSAGGFGGGQLTAALSRRVENRWMGFFAKFDSLQGARFVDSPLVRQRHNVALGFAVSWVLRTSTDTVSVPE
;
A
#
# COMPACT_ATOMS: atom_id res chain seq x y z
N MET A 1 37.97 -60.70 16.15
CA MET A 1 37.35 -60.34 14.85
C MET A 1 35.91 -60.02 15.12
N ILE A 2 35.59 -58.75 15.26
CA ILE A 2 34.23 -58.27 15.56
C ILE A 2 33.75 -57.48 14.34
N ALA A 3 32.68 -57.97 13.69
CA ALA A 3 32.07 -57.35 12.50
C ALA A 3 31.05 -56.27 12.93
N LEU A 4 31.31 -55.02 12.62
CA LEU A 4 30.36 -53.92 12.77
C LEU A 4 29.34 -53.97 11.62
N ARG A 5 28.07 -54.24 11.92
CA ARG A 5 26.94 -54.01 11.02
C ARG A 5 26.52 -52.52 11.10
N ARG A 6 26.69 -51.77 10.01
CA ARG A 6 26.11 -50.45 9.83
C ARG A 6 24.64 -50.58 9.43
N GLY A 7 23.74 -50.15 10.30
CA GLY A 7 22.32 -49.95 9.99
C GLY A 7 22.12 -48.60 9.30
N MET A 8 21.57 -48.57 8.08
CA MET A 8 21.05 -47.39 7.41
C MET A 8 19.64 -47.09 7.96
N PRO A 9 19.35 -45.85 8.34
CA PRO A 9 17.96 -45.48 8.61
C PRO A 9 17.22 -45.26 7.29
N ALA A 10 16.11 -45.95 7.11
CA ALA A 10 15.17 -45.72 6.01
C ALA A 10 14.49 -44.37 6.17
N LEU A 11 14.72 -43.50 5.20
CA LEU A 11 14.03 -42.21 5.05
C LEU A 11 12.63 -42.50 4.50
N ALA A 12 11.61 -42.47 5.36
CA ALA A 12 10.22 -42.55 4.94
C ALA A 12 9.80 -41.23 4.26
N LEU A 13 9.64 -41.26 2.94
CA LEU A 13 9.00 -40.22 2.17
C LEU A 13 7.51 -40.21 2.54
N LEU A 14 7.09 -39.25 3.35
CA LEU A 14 5.69 -38.86 3.52
C LEU A 14 5.25 -38.07 2.29
N ALA A 15 4.68 -38.77 1.31
CA ALA A 15 3.95 -38.15 0.21
C ALA A 15 2.64 -37.55 0.76
N GLY A 16 2.69 -36.27 1.14
CA GLY A 16 1.50 -35.50 1.50
C GLY A 16 0.65 -35.31 0.26
N VAL A 17 -0.47 -36.00 0.17
CA VAL A 17 -1.53 -35.73 -0.79
C VAL A 17 -2.13 -34.37 -0.40
N ALA A 18 -1.72 -33.31 -1.09
CA ALA A 18 -2.34 -32.00 -0.98
C ALA A 18 -3.75 -32.11 -1.61
N TRP A 19 -4.76 -32.25 -0.77
CA TRP A 19 -6.15 -32.03 -1.19
C TRP A 19 -6.27 -30.54 -1.54
N ALA A 20 -6.34 -30.25 -2.84
CA ALA A 20 -6.76 -28.97 -3.35
C ALA A 20 -8.26 -28.82 -3.00
N ALA A 21 -8.54 -28.20 -1.88
CA ALA A 21 -9.88 -27.72 -1.58
C ALA A 21 -10.19 -26.65 -2.65
N SER A 22 -11.07 -26.97 -3.60
CA SER A 22 -11.61 -25.98 -4.53
C SER A 22 -12.28 -24.89 -3.70
N ALA A 23 -11.73 -23.68 -3.73
CA ALA A 23 -12.39 -22.54 -3.14
C ALA A 23 -13.74 -22.38 -3.87
N ALA A 24 -14.83 -22.45 -3.13
CA ALA A 24 -16.15 -22.27 -3.71
C ALA A 24 -16.25 -20.83 -4.22
N ALA A 25 -16.49 -20.68 -5.51
CA ALA A 25 -16.71 -19.36 -6.11
C ALA A 25 -18.03 -18.77 -5.59
N VAL A 26 -18.01 -17.52 -5.18
CA VAL A 26 -19.20 -16.81 -4.68
C VAL A 26 -19.62 -15.78 -5.72
N GLU A 27 -20.90 -15.83 -6.10
CA GLU A 27 -21.49 -14.83 -6.97
C GLU A 27 -21.57 -13.47 -6.24
N ARG A 28 -21.03 -12.43 -6.88
CA ARG A 28 -21.04 -11.07 -6.36
C ARG A 28 -21.50 -10.10 -7.44
N PRO A 29 -22.21 -9.01 -7.09
CA PRO A 29 -22.56 -7.98 -8.08
C PRO A 29 -21.31 -7.50 -8.82
N LEU A 30 -21.41 -7.27 -10.13
CA LEU A 30 -20.33 -6.74 -10.96
C LEU A 30 -19.86 -5.38 -10.43
N TRP A 31 -20.80 -4.53 -10.01
CA TRP A 31 -20.45 -3.26 -9.37
C TRP A 31 -21.39 -2.92 -8.20
N GLU A 32 -20.84 -2.13 -7.29
CA GLU A 32 -21.55 -1.57 -6.14
C GLU A 32 -21.20 -0.08 -6.01
N LEU A 33 -22.21 0.75 -5.81
CA LEU A 33 -22.07 2.19 -5.64
C LEU A 33 -22.69 2.63 -4.33
N GLY A 34 -22.06 3.59 -3.69
CA GLY A 34 -22.53 4.12 -2.42
C GLY A 34 -21.86 5.45 -2.06
N ILE A 35 -22.19 5.92 -0.89
CA ILE A 35 -21.63 7.13 -0.31
C ILE A 35 -21.26 6.88 1.15
N GLY A 36 -20.26 7.59 1.60
CA GLY A 36 -19.79 7.46 2.99
C GLY A 36 -19.03 8.68 3.46
N VAL A 37 -18.40 8.52 4.60
CA VAL A 37 -17.51 9.49 5.23
C VAL A 37 -16.21 8.81 5.58
N ALA A 38 -15.08 9.48 5.32
CA ALA A 38 -13.75 9.04 5.71
C ALA A 38 -13.06 10.08 6.57
N GLY A 39 -12.43 9.62 7.65
CA GLY A 39 -11.53 10.41 8.48
C GLY A 39 -10.10 9.91 8.29
N LEU A 40 -9.16 10.83 8.07
CA LEU A 40 -7.74 10.54 7.85
C LEU A 40 -6.88 11.42 8.75
N ARG A 41 -5.86 10.82 9.34
CA ARG A 41 -4.75 11.53 9.98
C ARG A 41 -3.46 11.10 9.29
N LEU A 42 -2.90 11.99 8.50
CA LEU A 42 -1.71 11.72 7.70
C LEU A 42 -0.58 12.68 8.09
N PRO A 43 0.68 12.22 8.22
CA PRO A 43 1.82 13.13 8.31
C PRO A 43 1.89 13.96 7.03
N HIS A 44 2.37 15.19 7.12
CA HIS A 44 2.52 16.06 5.94
C HIS A 44 3.39 15.42 4.85
N TYR A 45 4.41 14.69 5.25
CA TYR A 45 5.24 13.79 4.44
C TYR A 45 5.94 12.82 5.38
N ARG A 46 6.55 11.77 4.87
CA ARG A 46 7.32 10.82 5.67
C ARG A 46 8.51 11.53 6.31
N GLY A 47 8.61 11.49 7.64
CA GLY A 47 9.63 12.23 8.41
C GLY A 47 9.19 13.58 8.97
N SER A 48 7.98 14.05 8.62
CA SER A 48 7.40 15.24 9.24
C SER A 48 6.91 14.94 10.66
N ASP A 49 7.19 15.85 11.61
CA ASP A 49 6.64 15.84 12.98
C ASP A 49 5.22 16.44 13.06
N GLN A 50 4.66 16.87 11.94
CA GLN A 50 3.33 17.45 11.82
C GLN A 50 2.44 16.60 10.95
N SER A 51 1.15 16.54 11.31
CA SER A 51 0.12 15.77 10.63
C SER A 51 -1.09 16.64 10.33
N HIS A 52 -1.81 16.29 9.28
CA HIS A 52 -3.07 16.89 8.91
C HIS A 52 -4.22 15.91 9.17
N ASN A 53 -5.34 16.43 9.67
CA ASN A 53 -6.57 15.66 9.84
C ASN A 53 -7.56 16.06 8.74
N TRP A 54 -8.13 15.06 8.10
CA TRP A 54 -9.12 15.23 7.04
C TRP A 54 -10.41 14.54 7.43
N LEU A 55 -11.53 15.19 7.16
CA LEU A 55 -12.85 14.57 7.16
C LEU A 55 -13.48 14.86 5.80
N LEU A 56 -13.71 13.82 5.02
CA LEU A 56 -14.07 13.92 3.62
C LEU A 56 -15.31 13.07 3.33
N PRO A 57 -16.20 13.51 2.42
CA PRO A 57 -17.14 12.61 1.81
C PRO A 57 -16.34 11.53 1.04
N ALA A 58 -16.75 10.28 1.15
CA ALA A 58 -16.08 9.16 0.52
C ALA A 58 -17.07 8.46 -0.43
N PRO A 59 -16.87 8.52 -1.76
CA PRO A 59 -17.60 7.67 -2.67
C PRO A 59 -17.23 6.22 -2.39
N TYR A 60 -18.23 5.35 -2.31
CA TYR A 60 -18.02 3.91 -2.26
C TYR A 60 -18.25 3.35 -3.67
N VAL A 61 -17.19 2.81 -4.24
CA VAL A 61 -17.21 2.22 -5.58
C VAL A 61 -16.49 0.89 -5.51
N VAL A 62 -17.21 -0.18 -5.84
CA VAL A 62 -16.62 -1.49 -6.09
C VAL A 62 -16.94 -1.88 -7.52
N TYR A 63 -15.95 -2.31 -8.26
CA TYR A 63 -16.10 -2.81 -9.63
C TYR A 63 -15.23 -4.06 -9.82
N ARG A 64 -15.84 -5.14 -10.30
CA ARG A 64 -15.22 -6.48 -10.41
C ARG A 64 -15.15 -6.93 -11.87
N GLY A 65 -14.77 -6.03 -12.76
CA GLY A 65 -14.56 -6.38 -14.18
C GLY A 65 -13.31 -7.23 -14.38
N GLU A 66 -13.17 -7.78 -15.58
CA GLU A 66 -12.02 -8.61 -15.94
C GLU A 66 -10.73 -7.80 -16.03
N ILE A 67 -10.77 -6.63 -16.69
CA ILE A 67 -9.60 -5.76 -16.87
C ILE A 67 -9.50 -4.74 -15.77
N PHE A 68 -10.58 -4.02 -15.47
CA PHE A 68 -10.58 -3.01 -14.42
C PHE A 68 -11.21 -3.58 -13.15
N LYS A 69 -10.49 -3.45 -12.05
CA LYS A 69 -10.94 -3.85 -10.70
C LYS A 69 -10.80 -2.65 -9.77
N ALA A 70 -11.81 -2.40 -8.97
CA ALA A 70 -11.79 -1.42 -7.89
C ALA A 70 -12.40 -2.07 -6.65
N ASP A 71 -11.59 -2.32 -5.65
CA ASP A 71 -11.98 -3.01 -4.43
C ASP A 71 -11.11 -2.58 -3.24
N ARG A 72 -11.03 -3.40 -2.21
CA ARG A 72 -10.20 -3.15 -1.01
C ARG A 72 -8.69 -3.00 -1.29
N ASP A 73 -8.21 -3.61 -2.38
CA ASP A 73 -6.81 -3.53 -2.81
C ASP A 73 -6.52 -2.28 -3.65
N GLY A 74 -7.54 -1.44 -3.88
CA GLY A 74 -7.48 -0.21 -4.64
C GLY A 74 -8.01 -0.34 -6.06
N ALA A 75 -7.81 0.70 -6.86
CA ALA A 75 -8.12 0.69 -8.29
C ALA A 75 -6.92 0.18 -9.07
N ARG A 76 -7.13 -0.83 -9.91
CA ARG A 76 -6.09 -1.42 -10.74
C ARG A 76 -6.64 -1.87 -12.10
N ALA A 77 -5.76 -1.89 -13.09
CA ALA A 77 -6.04 -2.52 -14.39
C ALA A 77 -5.20 -3.80 -14.49
N VAL A 78 -5.88 -4.93 -14.62
CA VAL A 78 -5.25 -6.25 -14.74
C VAL A 78 -4.70 -6.40 -16.16
N VAL A 79 -3.41 -6.72 -16.27
CA VAL A 79 -2.72 -6.96 -17.52
C VAL A 79 -2.57 -8.46 -17.77
N PHE A 80 -2.31 -9.20 -16.71
CA PHE A 80 -2.17 -10.65 -16.74
C PHE A 80 -2.62 -11.22 -15.39
N GLU A 81 -3.37 -12.30 -15.42
CA GLU A 81 -3.85 -13.01 -14.20
C GLU A 81 -3.71 -14.51 -14.40
N SER A 82 -3.12 -15.18 -13.42
CA SER A 82 -3.02 -16.63 -13.36
C SER A 82 -3.18 -17.11 -11.91
N ASP A 83 -3.14 -18.40 -11.67
CA ASP A 83 -3.29 -19.00 -10.33
C ASP A 83 -2.31 -18.47 -9.28
N ARG A 84 -1.13 -18.01 -9.68
CA ARG A 84 -0.07 -17.58 -8.78
C ARG A 84 0.57 -16.24 -9.11
N VAL A 85 0.43 -15.77 -10.33
CA VAL A 85 1.09 -14.55 -10.80
C VAL A 85 0.05 -13.63 -11.41
N ASP A 86 -0.05 -12.42 -10.87
CA ASP A 86 -0.85 -11.36 -11.44
C ASP A 86 0.04 -10.15 -11.74
N ILE A 87 -0.15 -9.56 -12.89
CA ILE A 87 0.48 -8.28 -13.27
C ILE A 87 -0.64 -7.28 -13.49
N ASP A 88 -0.60 -6.20 -12.75
CA ASP A 88 -1.56 -5.13 -12.85
C ASP A 88 -0.89 -3.75 -12.97
N LEU A 89 -1.68 -2.76 -13.33
CA LEU A 89 -1.30 -1.36 -13.27
C LEU A 89 -1.78 -0.78 -11.94
N SER A 90 -0.84 -0.52 -11.04
CA SER A 90 -1.06 -0.01 -9.69
C SER A 90 -1.10 1.51 -9.68
N LEU A 91 -1.98 2.07 -8.87
CA LEU A 91 -2.15 3.51 -8.65
C LEU A 91 -1.93 3.84 -7.17
N ALA A 92 -1.33 5.00 -6.90
CA ALA A 92 -1.29 5.60 -5.57
C ALA A 92 -1.34 7.13 -5.68
N ALA A 93 -1.61 7.79 -4.56
CA ALA A 93 -1.66 9.26 -4.50
C ALA A 93 -1.11 9.77 -3.18
N SER A 94 -0.57 11.00 -3.18
CA SER A 94 -0.22 11.73 -1.98
C SER A 94 -1.05 13.02 -1.84
N ALA A 95 -1.38 13.36 -0.60
CA ALA A 95 -2.06 14.60 -0.28
C ALA A 95 -1.10 15.81 -0.44
N PRO A 96 -1.62 16.99 -0.78
CA PRO A 96 -0.81 18.21 -0.82
C PRO A 96 -0.37 18.62 0.58
N THR A 97 0.77 19.31 0.67
CA THR A 97 1.23 19.93 1.91
C THR A 97 1.56 21.40 1.65
N ARG A 98 0.85 22.30 2.30
CA ARG A 98 1.22 23.73 2.31
C ARG A 98 2.45 23.89 3.19
N SER A 99 3.50 24.46 2.63
CA SER A 99 4.76 24.68 3.36
C SER A 99 4.59 25.69 4.50
N GLY A 100 3.67 26.64 4.40
CA GLY A 100 3.30 27.54 5.48
C GLY A 100 2.72 26.85 6.72
N ASP A 101 2.07 25.67 6.53
CA ASP A 101 1.49 24.87 7.61
C ASP A 101 2.50 23.88 8.22
N ASN A 102 3.75 23.86 7.72
CA ASN A 102 4.80 22.96 8.21
C ASN A 102 6.05 23.71 8.65
N ARG A 103 6.38 23.64 9.94
CA ARG A 103 7.51 24.39 10.52
C ARG A 103 8.85 24.13 9.85
N ALA A 104 9.11 22.87 9.45
CA ALA A 104 10.37 22.52 8.80
C ALA A 104 10.47 23.08 7.37
N ARG A 105 9.33 23.31 6.71
CA ARG A 105 9.24 23.77 5.32
C ARG A 105 8.86 25.25 5.17
N GLN A 106 8.66 25.97 6.25
CA GLN A 106 8.18 27.34 6.21
C GLN A 106 9.06 28.22 5.29
N GLY A 107 8.41 28.93 4.36
CA GLY A 107 9.08 29.73 3.34
C GLY A 107 9.56 28.98 2.09
N MET A 108 9.44 27.67 2.04
CA MET A 108 9.68 26.86 0.83
C MET A 108 8.44 26.77 -0.04
N ALA A 109 8.60 26.31 -1.26
CA ALA A 109 7.47 25.97 -2.13
C ALA A 109 6.60 24.85 -1.54
N ASP A 110 5.29 24.90 -1.79
CA ASP A 110 4.34 23.87 -1.38
C ASP A 110 4.65 22.53 -2.05
N LEU A 111 4.31 21.43 -1.38
CA LEU A 111 4.29 20.11 -2.00
C LEU A 111 2.92 19.93 -2.68
N ALA A 112 2.93 19.96 -4.00
CA ALA A 112 1.75 19.65 -4.78
C ALA A 112 1.27 18.23 -4.54
N PRO A 113 -0.04 17.94 -4.64
CA PRO A 113 -0.52 16.58 -4.64
C PRO A 113 0.13 15.82 -5.79
N SER A 114 0.43 14.53 -5.56
CA SER A 114 1.01 13.69 -6.60
C SER A 114 0.21 12.42 -6.79
N PHE A 115 0.29 11.87 -7.99
CA PHE A 115 -0.19 10.52 -8.27
C PHE A 115 0.97 9.67 -8.79
N GLU A 116 0.88 8.39 -8.49
CA GLU A 116 1.86 7.40 -8.86
C GLU A 116 1.17 6.34 -9.70
N ILE A 117 1.79 5.94 -10.80
CA ILE A 117 1.27 4.92 -11.72
C ILE A 117 2.39 4.03 -12.23
N GLY A 118 2.15 2.74 -12.32
CA GLY A 118 3.11 1.80 -12.84
C GLY A 118 2.77 0.34 -12.62
N PRO A 119 3.55 -0.58 -13.18
CA PRO A 119 3.32 -1.99 -13.06
C PRO A 119 3.49 -2.47 -11.61
N ASN A 120 2.70 -3.47 -11.26
CA ASN A 120 2.80 -4.21 -10.02
C ASN A 120 2.77 -5.69 -10.32
N LEU A 121 3.75 -6.42 -9.82
CA LEU A 121 3.79 -7.87 -9.84
C LEU A 121 3.30 -8.39 -8.50
N ASN A 122 2.27 -9.24 -8.53
CA ASN A 122 1.78 -9.99 -7.37
C ASN A 122 2.11 -11.46 -7.55
N LEU A 123 2.82 -12.03 -6.61
CA LEU A 123 3.14 -13.45 -6.58
C LEU A 123 2.49 -14.09 -5.35
N THR A 124 1.54 -14.98 -5.56
CA THR A 124 0.93 -15.77 -4.48
C THR A 124 1.93 -16.80 -3.98
N LEU A 125 2.47 -16.58 -2.79
CA LEU A 125 3.42 -17.48 -2.14
C LEU A 125 2.73 -18.68 -1.52
N ALA A 126 1.61 -18.43 -0.84
CA ALA A 126 0.82 -19.46 -0.19
C ALA A 126 -0.62 -18.98 0.02
N ARG A 127 -1.57 -19.91 0.04
CA ARG A 127 -2.97 -19.65 0.35
C ARG A 127 -3.61 -20.86 1.05
N GLY A 128 -4.63 -20.59 1.86
CA GLY A 128 -5.41 -21.60 2.55
C GLY A 128 -6.83 -21.10 2.83
N ALA A 129 -7.62 -21.86 3.54
CA ALA A 129 -8.97 -21.47 3.89
C ALA A 129 -8.96 -20.18 4.73
N GLY A 130 -9.41 -19.07 4.14
CA GLY A 130 -9.53 -17.79 4.82
C GLY A 130 -8.23 -16.99 4.94
N TRP A 131 -7.16 -17.35 4.23
CA TRP A 131 -5.94 -16.55 4.21
C TRP A 131 -5.17 -16.67 2.88
N LYS A 132 -4.44 -15.61 2.54
CA LYS A 132 -3.57 -15.53 1.36
C LYS A 132 -2.33 -14.72 1.70
N LEU A 133 -1.16 -15.21 1.32
CA LEU A 133 0.13 -14.53 1.44
C LEU A 133 0.69 -14.25 0.05
N ASP A 134 0.89 -12.98 -0.27
CA ASP A 134 1.45 -12.52 -1.54
C ASP A 134 2.76 -11.76 -1.32
N LEU A 135 3.68 -11.90 -2.26
CA LEU A 135 4.75 -10.94 -2.50
C LEU A 135 4.25 -9.95 -3.56
N ARG A 136 4.23 -8.66 -3.23
CA ARG A 136 3.85 -7.58 -4.14
C ARG A 136 5.05 -6.70 -4.44
N ALA A 137 5.24 -6.34 -5.69
CA ALA A 137 6.37 -5.54 -6.14
C ALA A 137 5.94 -4.41 -7.09
N PRO A 138 5.26 -3.38 -6.58
CA PRO A 138 4.89 -2.21 -7.39
C PRO A 138 6.10 -1.33 -7.68
N LEU A 139 6.25 -0.92 -8.94
CA LEU A 139 7.20 0.09 -9.42
C LEU A 139 6.42 1.19 -10.13
N ARG A 140 6.38 2.39 -9.58
CA ARG A 140 5.53 3.47 -10.06
C ARG A 140 6.33 4.71 -10.41
N ALA A 141 5.99 5.34 -11.53
CA ALA A 141 6.38 6.71 -11.85
C ALA A 141 5.49 7.67 -11.04
N ALA A 142 6.07 8.72 -10.50
CA ALA A 142 5.37 9.73 -9.72
C ALA A 142 5.33 11.05 -10.47
N LEU A 143 4.12 11.63 -10.54
CA LEU A 143 3.84 12.89 -11.22
C LEU A 143 3.07 13.83 -10.28
N THR A 144 3.39 15.13 -10.33
CA THR A 144 2.57 16.12 -9.62
C THR A 144 1.20 16.29 -10.29
N PHE A 145 0.18 16.52 -9.49
CA PHE A 145 -1.16 16.81 -9.98
C PHE A 145 -1.37 18.34 -9.98
N GLU A 146 -0.86 18.96 -11.04
CA GLU A 146 -0.90 20.40 -11.29
C GLU A 146 -1.38 20.65 -12.73
N SER A 147 -1.67 21.89 -13.09
CA SER A 147 -2.02 22.28 -14.48
C SER A 147 -0.98 21.85 -15.51
N ARG A 148 0.29 21.74 -15.09
CA ARG A 148 1.39 21.16 -15.87
C ARG A 148 2.03 20.05 -15.02
N PRO A 149 1.61 18.79 -15.17
CA PRO A 149 2.16 17.68 -14.42
C PRO A 149 3.67 17.56 -14.65
N ARG A 150 4.42 17.42 -13.56
CA ARG A 150 5.86 17.20 -13.59
C ARG A 150 6.19 15.82 -13.09
N ASN A 151 7.03 15.10 -13.81
CA ASN A 151 7.59 13.86 -13.33
C ASN A 151 8.54 14.17 -12.15
N ILE A 152 8.27 13.62 -10.98
CA ILE A 152 9.08 13.78 -9.78
C ILE A 152 9.92 12.52 -9.48
N GLY A 153 9.99 11.56 -10.38
CA GLY A 153 10.82 10.37 -10.27
C GLY A 153 10.02 9.09 -10.19
N TRP A 154 10.58 8.06 -9.57
CA TRP A 154 9.94 6.77 -9.37
C TRP A 154 10.07 6.32 -7.92
N ILE A 155 9.15 5.43 -7.52
CA ILE A 155 9.11 4.77 -6.23
C ILE A 155 8.78 3.28 -6.41
N ALA A 156 9.46 2.43 -5.66
CA ALA A 156 9.16 1.00 -5.56
C ALA A 156 8.90 0.64 -4.09
N THR A 157 7.84 -0.13 -3.86
CA THR A 157 7.44 -0.52 -2.50
C THR A 157 7.19 -2.02 -2.39
N PRO A 158 8.23 -2.87 -2.61
CA PRO A 158 8.08 -4.32 -2.47
C PRO A 158 7.66 -4.66 -1.05
N ASN A 159 6.68 -5.56 -0.93
CA ASN A 159 6.10 -5.93 0.36
C ASN A 159 5.54 -7.35 0.36
N LEU A 160 5.49 -7.96 1.55
CA LEU A 160 4.67 -9.11 1.84
C LEU A 160 3.29 -8.63 2.28
N ASN A 161 2.25 -9.22 1.71
CA ASN A 161 0.86 -8.94 2.04
C ASN A 161 0.18 -10.21 2.52
N LEU A 162 -0.33 -10.20 3.74
CA LEU A 162 -1.12 -11.27 4.33
C LEU A 162 -2.57 -10.81 4.45
N ASP A 163 -3.45 -11.45 3.71
CA ASP A 163 -4.89 -11.27 3.81
C ASP A 163 -5.50 -12.38 4.66
N LEU A 164 -6.21 -12.00 5.71
CA LEU A 164 -7.00 -12.87 6.56
C LEU A 164 -8.47 -12.52 6.38
N THR A 165 -9.26 -13.46 5.87
CA THR A 165 -10.69 -13.27 5.64
C THR A 165 -11.50 -14.01 6.70
N ARG A 166 -12.70 -13.48 7.00
CA ARG A 166 -13.66 -14.12 7.91
C ARG A 166 -13.23 -14.26 9.38
N LEU A 167 -12.35 -13.39 9.87
CA LEU A 167 -12.06 -13.32 11.31
C LEU A 167 -13.29 -12.78 12.06
N GLN A 168 -14.22 -13.66 12.41
CA GLN A 168 -15.50 -13.28 13.05
C GLN A 168 -16.28 -12.21 12.23
N GLY A 169 -16.26 -12.34 10.91
CA GLY A 169 -16.91 -11.42 9.98
C GLY A 169 -16.09 -10.18 9.62
N TRP A 170 -14.83 -10.08 10.09
CA TRP A 170 -13.87 -9.07 9.68
C TRP A 170 -12.87 -9.62 8.66
N ASN A 171 -12.38 -8.74 7.79
CA ASN A 171 -11.22 -9.00 6.93
C ASN A 171 -10.06 -8.16 7.45
N LEU A 172 -8.90 -8.77 7.64
CA LEU A 172 -7.67 -8.12 8.08
C LEU A 172 -6.60 -8.29 6.99
N GLY A 173 -6.07 -7.18 6.51
CA GLY A 173 -4.90 -7.13 5.63
C GLY A 173 -3.69 -6.63 6.42
N LEU A 174 -2.57 -7.31 6.30
CA LEU A 174 -1.29 -6.92 6.91
C LEU A 174 -0.24 -6.82 5.82
N GLN A 175 0.46 -5.69 5.74
CA GLN A 175 1.55 -5.49 4.80
C GLN A 175 2.82 -5.09 5.54
N ALA A 176 3.94 -5.71 5.14
CA ALA A 176 5.27 -5.35 5.62
C ALA A 176 6.22 -5.23 4.43
N GLY A 177 6.91 -4.10 4.30
CA GLY A 177 7.74 -3.88 3.13
C GLY A 177 8.78 -2.79 3.27
N ALA A 178 9.58 -2.65 2.21
CA ALA A 178 10.60 -1.64 2.07
C ALA A 178 10.19 -0.58 1.04
N VAL A 179 10.76 0.60 1.16
CA VAL A 179 10.56 1.68 0.20
C VAL A 179 11.89 1.99 -0.47
N PHE A 180 11.88 2.07 -1.79
CA PHE A 180 13.00 2.54 -2.60
C PHE A 180 12.51 3.65 -3.51
N ALA A 181 13.32 4.69 -3.70
CA ALA A 181 12.92 5.79 -4.57
C ALA A 181 14.13 6.39 -5.30
N SER A 182 13.86 7.00 -6.44
CA SER A 182 14.86 7.74 -7.17
C SER A 182 15.32 8.99 -6.40
N ARG A 183 16.52 9.50 -6.74
CA ARG A 183 17.01 10.77 -6.20
C ARG A 183 16.01 11.91 -6.45
N ARG A 184 15.38 11.92 -7.62
CA ARG A 184 14.40 12.95 -7.99
C ARG A 184 13.15 12.90 -7.11
N PHE A 185 12.67 11.69 -6.80
CA PHE A 185 11.54 11.51 -5.87
C PHE A 185 11.89 11.97 -4.46
N ASN A 186 13.03 11.52 -3.93
CA ASN A 186 13.48 11.96 -2.62
C ASN A 186 13.75 13.47 -2.59
N GLY A 187 14.34 14.03 -3.65
CA GLY A 187 14.61 15.48 -3.77
C GLY A 187 13.35 16.34 -3.72
N HIS A 188 12.24 15.86 -4.29
CA HIS A 188 10.97 16.57 -4.24
C HIS A 188 10.51 16.83 -2.79
N PHE A 189 10.76 15.89 -1.87
CA PHE A 189 10.34 15.99 -0.47
C PHE A 189 11.41 16.52 0.47
N TYR A 190 12.70 16.23 0.21
CA TYR A 190 13.76 16.36 1.21
C TYR A 190 14.92 17.27 0.80
N ASP A 191 15.01 17.74 -0.45
CA ASP A 191 16.03 18.71 -0.84
C ASP A 191 15.72 20.08 -0.22
N VAL A 192 16.79 20.78 0.17
CA VAL A 192 16.78 22.19 0.56
C VAL A 192 17.73 22.93 -0.36
N SER A 193 17.20 23.78 -1.24
CA SER A 193 18.01 24.60 -2.13
C SER A 193 18.82 25.65 -1.35
N MET A 194 19.85 26.21 -1.96
CA MET A 194 20.60 27.32 -1.35
C MET A 194 19.70 28.53 -1.08
N ALA A 195 18.69 28.77 -1.92
CA ALA A 195 17.72 29.86 -1.74
C ALA A 195 16.77 29.64 -0.57
N ASP A 196 16.47 28.35 -0.24
CA ASP A 196 15.61 27.97 0.85
C ASP A 196 16.39 27.74 2.17
N ALA A 197 17.74 27.79 2.11
CA ALA A 197 18.57 27.51 3.26
C ALA A 197 18.48 28.62 4.33
N THR A 198 18.49 28.20 5.58
CA THR A 198 18.56 29.08 6.75
C THR A 198 19.57 28.50 7.75
N THR A 199 19.92 29.27 8.79
CA THR A 199 20.79 28.78 9.87
C THR A 199 20.26 27.48 10.52
N GLN A 200 18.95 27.34 10.63
CA GLN A 200 18.31 26.17 11.25
C GLN A 200 17.94 25.06 10.22
N ARG A 201 17.98 25.38 8.95
CA ARG A 201 17.68 24.49 7.84
C ARG A 201 18.76 24.63 6.77
N PRO A 202 19.92 23.99 6.92
CA PRO A 202 21.01 24.09 5.94
C PRO A 202 20.61 23.47 4.60
N ALA A 203 21.30 23.90 3.53
CA ALA A 203 21.14 23.31 2.22
C ALA A 203 21.41 21.80 2.25
N TYR A 204 20.61 21.03 1.55
CA TYR A 204 20.68 19.57 1.53
C TYR A 204 20.28 19.02 0.16
N SER A 205 20.96 17.98 -0.27
CA SER A 205 20.68 17.26 -1.50
C SER A 205 20.55 15.77 -1.21
N SER A 206 19.33 15.24 -1.33
CA SER A 206 19.02 13.84 -1.04
C SER A 206 19.58 12.89 -2.09
N ALA A 207 19.88 11.67 -1.66
CA ALA A 207 20.26 10.58 -2.56
C ALA A 207 19.05 9.68 -2.86
N GLY A 208 19.11 8.97 -4.00
CA GLY A 208 18.18 7.88 -4.30
C GLY A 208 18.55 6.59 -3.59
N GLY A 209 17.63 5.63 -3.57
CA GLY A 209 17.83 4.31 -2.98
C GLY A 209 16.86 4.00 -1.86
N PHE A 210 17.32 3.28 -0.83
CA PHE A 210 16.48 2.85 0.29
C PHE A 210 15.86 4.03 1.04
N GLY A 211 14.55 4.00 1.20
CA GLY A 211 13.73 5.03 1.82
C GLY A 211 13.08 4.60 3.13
N GLY A 212 13.54 3.50 3.73
CA GLY A 212 13.01 2.99 4.99
C GLY A 212 12.05 1.82 4.84
N GLY A 213 11.45 1.40 5.95
CA GLY A 213 10.46 0.33 6.02
C GLY A 213 9.05 0.86 6.27
N GLN A 214 8.05 0.04 5.96
CA GLN A 214 6.65 0.34 6.23
C GLN A 214 5.89 -0.90 6.70
N LEU A 215 4.93 -0.69 7.59
CA LEU A 215 3.95 -1.67 8.02
C LEU A 215 2.56 -1.06 7.85
N THR A 216 1.61 -1.83 7.35
CA THR A 216 0.21 -1.41 7.25
C THR A 216 -0.67 -2.52 7.77
N ALA A 217 -1.65 -2.16 8.60
CA ALA A 217 -2.75 -3.02 8.99
C ALA A 217 -4.05 -2.38 8.52
N ALA A 218 -4.90 -3.13 7.83
CA ALA A 218 -6.20 -2.69 7.35
C ALA A 218 -7.27 -3.67 7.80
N LEU A 219 -8.30 -3.18 8.47
CA LEU A 219 -9.41 -3.96 8.99
C LEU A 219 -10.69 -3.49 8.32
N SER A 220 -11.49 -4.41 7.77
CA SER A 220 -12.76 -4.06 7.16
C SER A 220 -13.85 -5.08 7.44
N ARG A 221 -15.09 -4.59 7.48
CA ARG A 221 -16.28 -5.42 7.65
C ARG A 221 -17.43 -4.86 6.83
N ARG A 222 -18.23 -5.76 6.28
CA ARG A 222 -19.53 -5.44 5.68
C ARG A 222 -20.64 -6.08 6.50
N VAL A 223 -21.63 -5.30 6.86
CA VAL A 223 -22.87 -5.74 7.51
C VAL A 223 -24.02 -5.21 6.68
N GLU A 224 -24.74 -6.08 6.00
CA GLU A 224 -25.82 -5.74 5.06
C GLU A 224 -25.34 -4.75 3.98
N ASN A 225 -25.91 -3.54 3.98
CA ASN A 225 -25.56 -2.46 3.05
C ASN A 225 -24.53 -1.47 3.60
N ARG A 226 -23.93 -1.73 4.79
CA ARG A 226 -22.92 -0.86 5.41
C ARG A 226 -21.56 -1.51 5.30
N TRP A 227 -20.60 -0.74 4.81
CA TRP A 227 -19.19 -1.11 4.82
C TRP A 227 -18.45 -0.19 5.78
N MET A 228 -17.55 -0.74 6.57
CA MET A 228 -16.66 -0.01 7.45
C MET A 228 -15.24 -0.50 7.28
N GLY A 229 -14.29 0.41 7.30
CA GLY A 229 -12.88 0.12 7.18
C GLY A 229 -12.04 1.02 8.07
N PHE A 230 -10.92 0.47 8.54
CA PHE A 230 -9.90 1.16 9.34
C PHE A 230 -8.54 0.79 8.79
N PHE A 231 -7.58 1.71 8.83
CA PHE A 231 -6.19 1.37 8.61
C PHE A 231 -5.28 2.10 9.58
N ALA A 232 -4.15 1.46 9.86
CA ALA A 232 -3.01 2.05 10.53
C ALA A 232 -1.76 1.73 9.71
N LYS A 233 -0.97 2.75 9.39
CA LYS A 233 0.31 2.62 8.69
C LYS A 233 1.40 3.20 9.56
N PHE A 234 2.47 2.43 9.73
CA PHE A 234 3.70 2.83 10.39
C PHE A 234 4.82 2.88 9.37
N ASP A 235 5.52 4.01 9.32
CA ASP A 235 6.72 4.22 8.51
C ASP A 235 7.95 4.37 9.42
N SER A 236 9.04 3.66 9.09
CA SER A 236 10.35 3.84 9.68
C SER A 236 11.32 4.37 8.64
N LEU A 237 12.00 5.46 8.93
CA LEU A 237 13.02 6.07 8.08
C LEU A 237 14.44 5.68 8.51
N GLN A 238 14.60 4.70 9.39
CA GLN A 238 15.92 4.23 9.78
C GLN A 238 16.66 3.69 8.56
N GLY A 239 17.89 4.18 8.35
CA GLY A 239 18.72 3.82 7.21
C GLY A 239 18.30 4.45 5.88
N ALA A 240 17.25 5.28 5.85
CA ALA A 240 16.84 5.98 4.63
C ALA A 240 17.96 6.91 4.13
N ARG A 241 18.16 6.94 2.80
CA ARG A 241 19.23 7.71 2.15
C ARG A 241 19.10 9.23 2.30
N PHE A 242 17.97 9.69 2.80
CA PHE A 242 17.66 11.10 3.06
C PHE A 242 17.40 11.41 4.55
N VAL A 243 17.71 10.47 5.45
CA VAL A 243 17.38 10.59 6.89
C VAL A 243 18.04 11.78 7.56
N ASP A 244 19.16 12.27 7.02
CA ASP A 244 19.91 13.42 7.54
C ASP A 244 19.43 14.77 6.97
N SER A 245 18.38 14.78 6.15
CA SER A 245 17.76 16.02 5.68
C SER A 245 17.21 16.83 6.86
N PRO A 246 17.41 18.17 6.90
CA PRO A 246 16.82 19.02 7.93
C PRO A 246 15.29 19.02 7.90
N LEU A 247 14.67 18.51 6.83
CA LEU A 247 13.23 18.33 6.71
C LEU A 247 12.74 17.03 7.39
N VAL A 248 13.63 16.09 7.72
CA VAL A 248 13.29 14.90 8.51
C VAL A 248 13.34 15.25 9.99
N ARG A 249 12.18 15.51 10.58
CA ARG A 249 12.04 15.92 11.99
C ARG A 249 11.83 14.74 12.93
N GLN A 250 11.40 13.60 12.39
CA GLN A 250 11.26 12.34 13.14
C GLN A 250 11.50 11.14 12.23
N ARG A 251 11.99 10.04 12.81
CA ARG A 251 12.34 8.83 12.05
C ARG A 251 11.20 7.83 11.94
N HIS A 252 10.09 8.08 12.61
CA HIS A 252 8.91 7.22 12.61
C HIS A 252 7.67 8.06 12.41
N ASN A 253 6.76 7.58 11.57
CA ASN A 253 5.47 8.20 11.33
C ASN A 253 4.34 7.19 11.48
N VAL A 254 3.20 7.67 11.93
CA VAL A 254 1.94 6.90 11.95
C VAL A 254 0.91 7.65 11.13
N ALA A 255 0.26 6.95 10.22
CA ALA A 255 -0.93 7.38 9.52
C ALA A 255 -2.11 6.51 9.95
N LEU A 256 -3.26 7.11 10.15
CA LEU A 256 -4.50 6.43 10.55
C LEU A 256 -5.64 6.86 9.64
N GLY A 257 -6.57 5.96 9.41
CA GLY A 257 -7.79 6.30 8.72
C GLY A 257 -8.94 5.36 9.04
N PHE A 258 -10.13 5.89 8.87
CA PHE A 258 -11.36 5.11 8.91
C PHE A 258 -12.31 5.58 7.82
N ALA A 259 -13.21 4.70 7.40
CA ALA A 259 -14.32 5.05 6.53
C ALA A 259 -15.55 4.23 6.89
N VAL A 260 -16.71 4.85 6.76
CA VAL A 260 -18.02 4.20 6.85
C VAL A 260 -18.81 4.59 5.62
N SER A 261 -19.35 3.61 4.92
CA SER A 261 -20.06 3.83 3.66
C SER A 261 -21.36 3.03 3.62
N TRP A 262 -22.37 3.57 2.94
CA TRP A 262 -23.64 2.92 2.67
C TRP A 262 -23.70 2.56 1.19
N VAL A 263 -23.89 1.27 0.91
CA VAL A 263 -24.10 0.77 -0.46
C VAL A 263 -25.55 1.08 -0.84
N LEU A 264 -25.70 1.90 -1.87
CA LEU A 264 -27.03 2.41 -2.30
C LEU A 264 -27.56 1.67 -3.52
N ARG A 265 -26.66 1.19 -4.40
CA ARG A 265 -27.00 0.48 -5.63
C ARG A 265 -25.98 -0.62 -5.91
N THR A 266 -26.47 -1.71 -6.47
CA THR A 266 -25.66 -2.83 -6.95
C THR A 266 -26.13 -3.23 -8.34
N SER A 267 -25.25 -3.81 -9.18
CA SER A 267 -25.65 -4.36 -10.46
C SER A 267 -26.52 -5.59 -10.27
N THR A 268 -27.38 -5.84 -11.28
CA THR A 268 -28.09 -7.13 -11.46
C THR A 268 -27.17 -8.20 -12.00
N ASP A 269 -26.15 -7.79 -12.77
CA ASP A 269 -25.14 -8.69 -13.31
C ASP A 269 -24.21 -9.12 -12.17
N THR A 270 -23.89 -10.39 -12.14
CA THR A 270 -22.98 -11.00 -11.15
C THR A 270 -21.74 -11.53 -11.82
N VAL A 271 -20.68 -11.63 -11.02
CA VAL A 271 -19.41 -12.26 -11.38
C VAL A 271 -19.00 -13.25 -10.31
N SER A 272 -18.39 -14.34 -10.74
CA SER A 272 -17.87 -15.36 -9.85
C SER A 272 -16.52 -14.92 -9.30
N VAL A 273 -16.41 -14.75 -7.98
CA VAL A 273 -15.17 -14.35 -7.32
C VAL A 273 -14.68 -15.50 -6.43
N PRO A 274 -13.38 -15.81 -6.45
CA PRO A 274 -12.80 -16.77 -5.53
C PRO A 274 -13.04 -16.33 -4.08
N GLU A 275 -13.39 -17.28 -3.23
CA GLU A 275 -13.62 -17.06 -1.80
C GLU A 275 -12.31 -16.96 -1.01
#